data_b4cb291867d3241ccb772a4a8699674e
#
_entry.id   b4cb291867d3241ccb772a4a8699674e
#
_cell.length_a   1.000
_cell.length_b   1.000
_cell.length_c   1.000
_cell.angle_alpha   90.00
_cell.angle_beta   90.00
_cell.angle_gamma   90.00
#
_symmetry.space_group_name_H-M   'P 1'
#
loop_
_entity.id
_entity.type
_entity.pdbx_description
1 polymer ?
#
loop_
_entity_poly.entity_id
_entity_poly.type
_entity_poly.pdbx_seq_one_letter_code
_entity_poly.pdbx_strand_id
1 'polypeptide(L)'
;MPCRRRRRQGNKGETLHHSTISLLLIALYLAAAPAAAALDPRAVFERNEQAVYQIRVINRETGKKSSIGSGFIFERPSRLATNYHVVSRFIEKPETYELRYLAADGRDGPLHLLAVDAVHDLALVEAPRPLGAPLPVAEPPAKGASLFAMGNPLDLGLTIAAGTNGGVLSQTDESRILFSGSLNPGMSGGPTFDDQGRVVGINVSTARNDISFIVPARYLEPLTSAQQRPPETFLDEIGRQIRSYQVGYLDAVSTAQWPPTSVRQLRVPGAVSPTIRCWDASPKTEEEQLYRRFSVSCKNENEIYLTDRLEVGKIVYEYIWIESDELEPLRFYRLYQGLNNSQFKSRASKEDVERFACITRFVEVDGQPFKTTMCARPYKHYPGLSDILFTAALVGHDSNGFIFNLDLYGTDFAAANRLVARFLKEFRWQP
;
A
#
# COMPACT_ATOMS: atom_id res chain seq x y z
N MET A 1 70.30 -48.15 36.63
CA MET A 1 71.46 -48.91 36.07
C MET A 1 71.20 -49.12 34.59
N PRO A 2 72.24 -49.15 33.81
CA PRO A 2 72.78 -48.02 33.02
C PRO A 2 72.63 -48.27 31.49
N CYS A 3 72.90 -47.43 30.62
CA CYS A 3 74.12 -47.04 29.91
C CYS A 3 73.85 -46.32 28.63
N ARG A 4 74.35 -45.12 28.50
CA ARG A 4 75.33 -44.54 27.56
C ARG A 4 75.30 -44.99 26.06
N ARG A 5 75.24 -44.05 25.13
CA ARG A 5 76.28 -43.40 24.29
C ARG A 5 75.70 -42.69 23.10
N ARG A 6 75.92 -41.40 22.99
CA ARG A 6 76.91 -40.55 22.27
C ARG A 6 76.96 -40.70 20.74
N ARG A 7 76.91 -39.52 20.16
CA ARG A 7 77.65 -38.94 18.97
C ARG A 7 76.87 -39.06 17.64
N ARG A 8 76.84 -38.08 16.72
CA ARG A 8 77.61 -36.85 16.42
C ARG A 8 76.85 -36.08 15.33
N GLN A 9 76.84 -34.78 15.45
CA GLN A 9 77.12 -33.73 14.47
C GLN A 9 76.86 -34.00 12.98
N GLY A 10 76.07 -33.06 12.33
CA GLY A 10 76.05 -32.77 10.92
C GLY A 10 75.30 -31.45 10.66
N ASN A 11 76.06 -30.39 10.63
CA ASN A 11 75.71 -29.03 10.30
C ASN A 11 75.60 -28.87 8.78
N LYS A 12 74.49 -28.28 8.24
CA LYS A 12 74.37 -27.62 6.91
C LYS A 12 72.82 -27.39 6.74
N GLY A 13 72.24 -26.21 6.49
CA GLY A 13 72.67 -24.95 5.96
C GLY A 13 71.48 -24.05 6.05
N GLU A 14 71.65 -22.92 6.64
CA GLU A 14 70.73 -21.76 6.53
C GLU A 14 70.75 -21.29 5.09
N THR A 15 69.56 -21.14 4.52
CA THR A 15 69.19 -20.10 3.56
C THR A 15 67.92 -20.56 2.85
N LEU A 16 66.75 -20.08 3.27
CA LEU A 16 65.53 -19.93 2.42
C LEU A 16 64.30 -19.53 3.29
N HIS A 17 64.37 -18.39 4.00
CA HIS A 17 63.19 -17.93 4.73
C HIS A 17 62.88 -16.41 4.59
N HIS A 18 63.53 -15.68 3.67
CA HIS A 18 63.26 -14.25 3.52
C HIS A 18 62.43 -13.84 2.29
N SER A 19 62.12 -14.75 1.34
CA SER A 19 61.35 -14.38 0.09
C SER A 19 59.84 -14.63 0.16
N THR A 20 59.34 -15.43 1.12
CA THR A 20 57.92 -15.77 1.20
C THR A 20 57.09 -14.81 2.07
N ILE A 21 57.70 -14.09 3.01
CA ILE A 21 57.01 -13.15 3.90
C ILE A 21 56.70 -11.81 3.16
N SER A 22 57.53 -11.35 2.23
CA SER A 22 57.29 -10.12 1.46
C SER A 22 56.17 -10.24 0.43
N LEU A 23 55.88 -11.40 -0.12
CA LEU A 23 54.78 -11.66 -1.04
C LEU A 23 53.41 -11.75 -0.35
N LEU A 24 53.34 -12.20 0.92
CA LEU A 24 52.13 -12.24 1.72
C LEU A 24 51.69 -10.85 2.22
N LEU A 25 52.62 -9.94 2.48
CA LEU A 25 52.31 -8.56 2.88
C LEU A 25 51.81 -7.69 1.72
N ILE A 26 52.23 -7.95 0.48
CA ILE A 26 51.73 -7.25 -0.70
C ILE A 26 50.34 -7.75 -1.12
N ALA A 27 50.00 -9.02 -0.89
CA ALA A 27 48.65 -9.56 -1.16
C ALA A 27 47.60 -9.07 -0.15
N LEU A 28 47.97 -8.69 1.07
CA LEU A 28 47.05 -8.14 2.07
C LEU A 28 46.71 -6.64 1.83
N TYR A 29 47.55 -5.92 1.11
CA TYR A 29 47.30 -4.50 0.80
C TYR A 29 46.35 -4.25 -0.40
N LEU A 30 46.04 -5.27 -1.19
CA LEU A 30 45.18 -5.16 -2.36
C LEU A 30 43.70 -5.48 -2.08
N ALA A 31 43.31 -5.83 -0.85
CA ALA A 31 41.94 -6.24 -0.52
C ALA A 31 41.13 -5.20 0.26
N ALA A 32 41.67 -4.04 0.59
CA ALA A 32 40.94 -2.96 1.21
C ALA A 32 40.51 -1.94 0.16
N ALA A 33 39.51 -2.28 -0.68
CA ALA A 33 38.73 -1.22 -1.32
C ALA A 33 38.17 -0.34 -0.20
N PRO A 34 38.38 1.00 -0.22
CA PRO A 34 37.81 1.85 0.79
C PRO A 34 36.28 1.66 0.73
N ALA A 35 35.69 1.18 1.81
CA ALA A 35 34.25 1.23 1.98
C ALA A 35 33.86 2.69 1.77
N ALA A 36 33.03 2.96 0.76
CA ALA A 36 32.54 4.32 0.52
C ALA A 36 31.92 4.81 1.84
N ALA A 37 32.42 5.91 2.37
CA ALA A 37 31.88 6.48 3.59
C ALA A 37 30.39 6.79 3.39
N ALA A 38 29.57 6.39 4.35
CA ALA A 38 28.14 6.70 4.34
C ALA A 38 27.96 8.23 4.33
N LEU A 39 27.08 8.71 3.45
CA LEU A 39 26.76 10.13 3.37
C LEU A 39 25.88 10.55 4.54
N ASP A 40 26.12 11.76 5.06
CA ASP A 40 25.19 12.39 5.99
C ASP A 40 24.01 13.06 5.25
N PRO A 41 22.95 13.49 5.94
CA PRO A 41 21.79 14.12 5.30
C PRO A 41 22.15 15.34 4.44
N ARG A 42 23.13 16.15 4.88
CA ARG A 42 23.59 17.35 4.15
C ARG A 42 24.25 16.97 2.84
N ALA A 43 25.16 16.00 2.86
CA ALA A 43 25.84 15.53 1.67
C ALA A 43 24.88 14.88 0.65
N VAL A 44 23.87 14.13 1.14
CA VAL A 44 22.79 13.61 0.28
C VAL A 44 21.99 14.73 -0.37
N PHE A 45 21.64 15.77 0.41
CA PHE A 45 20.89 16.91 -0.11
C PHE A 45 21.67 17.66 -1.19
N GLU A 46 22.87 18.14 -0.86
CA GLU A 46 23.72 18.93 -1.78
C GLU A 46 24.04 18.20 -3.09
N ARG A 47 24.19 16.87 -3.03
CA ARG A 47 24.45 16.03 -4.21
C ARG A 47 23.25 15.90 -5.13
N ASN A 48 22.02 15.88 -4.59
CA ASN A 48 20.84 15.44 -5.34
C ASN A 48 19.78 16.54 -5.54
N GLU A 49 19.92 17.72 -4.92
CA GLU A 49 18.90 18.79 -4.95
C GLU A 49 18.53 19.23 -6.39
N GLN A 50 19.48 19.23 -7.32
CA GLN A 50 19.26 19.61 -8.71
C GLN A 50 18.47 18.58 -9.53
N ALA A 51 18.30 17.36 -9.00
CA ALA A 51 17.57 16.28 -9.67
C ALA A 51 16.17 16.05 -9.07
N VAL A 52 15.78 16.84 -8.06
CA VAL A 52 14.45 16.75 -7.40
C VAL A 52 13.62 17.99 -7.72
N TYR A 53 12.39 17.78 -8.16
CA TYR A 53 11.50 18.81 -8.68
C TYR A 53 10.19 18.81 -7.93
N GLN A 54 9.54 19.98 -7.82
CA GLN A 54 8.13 20.05 -7.47
C GLN A 54 7.29 19.73 -8.71
N ILE A 55 6.32 18.82 -8.57
CA ILE A 55 5.30 18.54 -9.58
C ILE A 55 4.04 19.29 -9.22
N ARG A 56 3.48 20.00 -10.18
CA ARG A 56 2.32 20.87 -10.01
C ARG A 56 1.21 20.49 -10.98
N VAL A 57 0.00 20.41 -10.47
CA VAL A 57 -1.23 20.37 -11.28
C VAL A 57 -1.84 21.75 -11.25
N ILE A 58 -1.85 22.43 -12.39
CA ILE A 58 -2.28 23.82 -12.52
C ILE A 58 -3.64 23.83 -13.22
N ASN A 59 -4.61 24.57 -12.67
CA ASN A 59 -5.86 24.85 -13.37
C ASN A 59 -5.59 25.86 -14.49
N ARG A 60 -5.91 25.50 -15.74
CA ARG A 60 -5.61 26.30 -16.96
C ARG A 60 -6.31 27.65 -16.98
N GLU A 61 -7.54 27.72 -16.45
CA GLU A 61 -8.37 28.92 -16.45
C GLU A 61 -7.87 29.94 -15.40
N THR A 62 -7.57 29.47 -14.19
CA THR A 62 -7.22 30.34 -13.07
C THR A 62 -5.73 30.55 -12.90
N GLY A 63 -4.89 29.73 -13.53
CA GLY A 63 -3.44 29.69 -13.33
C GLY A 63 -3.02 29.23 -11.93
N LYS A 64 -3.97 28.78 -11.08
CA LYS A 64 -3.68 28.40 -9.69
C LYS A 64 -3.35 26.92 -9.56
N LYS A 65 -2.51 26.61 -8.57
CA LYS A 65 -2.19 25.23 -8.18
C LYS A 65 -3.43 24.53 -7.62
N SER A 66 -3.74 23.34 -8.15
CA SER A 66 -4.79 22.46 -7.69
C SER A 66 -4.26 21.32 -6.84
N SER A 67 -3.06 20.81 -7.18
CA SER A 67 -2.31 19.82 -6.43
C SER A 67 -0.82 20.08 -6.55
N ILE A 68 -0.06 19.66 -5.56
CA ILE A 68 1.40 19.67 -5.57
C ILE A 68 1.95 18.34 -5.06
N GLY A 69 3.09 17.96 -5.59
CA GLY A 69 3.89 16.83 -5.14
C GLY A 69 5.35 17.06 -5.49
N SER A 70 6.12 16.01 -5.42
CA SER A 70 7.54 15.99 -5.79
C SER A 70 7.78 14.96 -6.88
N GLY A 71 8.91 15.05 -7.54
CA GLY A 71 9.39 14.09 -8.51
C GLY A 71 10.89 14.19 -8.66
N PHE A 72 11.52 13.23 -9.30
CA PHE A 72 12.96 13.21 -9.51
C PHE A 72 13.32 12.64 -10.88
N ILE A 73 14.49 13.05 -11.39
CA ILE A 73 14.95 12.58 -12.71
C ILE A 73 15.23 11.08 -12.65
N PHE A 74 14.53 10.32 -13.50
CA PHE A 74 14.61 8.87 -13.55
C PHE A 74 14.86 8.38 -14.96
N GLU A 75 15.78 7.42 -15.13
CA GLU A 75 16.14 6.72 -16.36
C GLU A 75 16.71 7.62 -17.46
N ARG A 76 16.02 8.72 -17.83
CA ARG A 76 16.42 9.66 -18.89
C ARG A 76 16.45 11.09 -18.40
N PRO A 77 17.29 11.96 -18.99
CA PRO A 77 17.44 13.34 -18.56
C PRO A 77 16.17 14.20 -18.60
N SER A 78 15.15 13.80 -19.38
CA SER A 78 13.88 14.52 -19.50
C SER A 78 12.73 13.90 -18.69
N ARG A 79 12.92 12.72 -18.09
CA ARG A 79 11.87 11.97 -17.41
C ARG A 79 11.92 12.17 -15.89
N LEU A 80 10.74 12.35 -15.31
CA LEU A 80 10.56 12.42 -13.86
C LEU A 80 9.65 11.29 -13.39
N ALA A 81 10.06 10.60 -12.33
CA ALA A 81 9.20 9.72 -11.57
C ALA A 81 8.48 10.52 -10.49
N THR A 82 7.22 10.17 -10.22
CA THR A 82 6.38 10.75 -9.17
C THR A 82 5.31 9.75 -8.74
N ASN A 83 4.41 10.11 -7.80
CA ASN A 83 3.25 9.29 -7.49
C ASN A 83 2.09 9.51 -8.48
N TYR A 84 1.28 8.46 -8.67
CA TYR A 84 0.07 8.52 -9.47
C TYR A 84 -0.95 9.51 -8.86
N HIS A 85 -1.19 9.46 -7.55
CA HIS A 85 -2.16 10.35 -6.91
C HIS A 85 -1.82 11.84 -7.08
N VAL A 86 -0.54 12.21 -7.27
CA VAL A 86 -0.10 13.59 -7.53
C VAL A 86 -0.63 14.10 -8.86
N VAL A 87 -0.71 13.23 -9.89
CA VAL A 87 -1.13 13.58 -11.25
C VAL A 87 -2.57 13.18 -11.58
N SER A 88 -3.28 12.52 -10.67
CA SER A 88 -4.61 11.94 -10.90
C SER A 88 -5.65 12.96 -11.35
N ARG A 89 -5.67 14.18 -10.79
CA ARG A 89 -6.56 15.26 -11.20
C ARG A 89 -6.38 15.66 -12.67
N PHE A 90 -5.14 15.66 -13.17
CA PHE A 90 -4.88 15.90 -14.58
C PHE A 90 -5.45 14.78 -15.45
N ILE A 91 -5.31 13.53 -15.00
CA ILE A 91 -5.85 12.37 -15.72
C ILE A 91 -7.39 12.43 -15.78
N GLU A 92 -8.05 12.81 -14.69
CA GLU A 92 -9.52 12.93 -14.64
C GLU A 92 -10.06 14.05 -15.54
N LYS A 93 -9.34 15.17 -15.66
CA LYS A 93 -9.80 16.38 -16.39
C LYS A 93 -8.65 17.06 -17.12
N PRO A 94 -8.09 16.44 -18.17
CA PRO A 94 -6.94 16.96 -18.90
C PRO A 94 -7.20 18.28 -19.62
N GLU A 95 -8.47 18.55 -19.94
CA GLU A 95 -8.91 19.83 -20.50
C GLU A 95 -8.87 20.99 -19.48
N THR A 96 -9.07 20.68 -18.20
CA THR A 96 -9.11 21.68 -17.11
C THR A 96 -7.73 21.93 -16.51
N TYR A 97 -6.89 20.91 -16.48
CA TYR A 97 -5.60 20.97 -15.78
C TYR A 97 -4.43 20.79 -16.74
N GLU A 98 -3.25 21.22 -16.29
CA GLU A 98 -1.97 20.92 -16.92
C GLU A 98 -0.95 20.49 -15.87
N LEU A 99 0.04 19.68 -16.30
CA LEU A 99 1.15 19.27 -15.47
C LEU A 99 2.34 20.20 -15.73
N ARG A 100 2.98 20.65 -14.65
CA ARG A 100 4.20 21.47 -14.70
C ARG A 100 5.21 21.02 -13.66
N TYR A 101 6.49 21.23 -13.93
CA TYR A 101 7.54 21.13 -12.93
C TYR A 101 7.99 22.52 -12.44
N LEU A 102 8.57 22.56 -11.24
CA LEU A 102 9.36 23.67 -10.73
C LEU A 102 10.66 23.13 -10.14
N ALA A 103 11.78 23.62 -10.60
CA ALA A 103 13.11 23.32 -10.07
C ALA A 103 13.45 24.20 -8.86
N ALA A 104 14.44 23.79 -8.07
CA ALA A 104 14.91 24.56 -6.90
C ALA A 104 15.46 25.95 -7.29
N ASP A 105 16.01 26.10 -8.49
CA ASP A 105 16.53 27.38 -9.05
C ASP A 105 15.45 28.27 -9.67
N GLY A 106 14.18 27.88 -9.60
CA GLY A 106 13.03 28.64 -10.09
C GLY A 106 12.68 28.38 -11.56
N ARG A 107 13.44 27.54 -12.30
CA ARG A 107 13.05 27.11 -13.65
C ARG A 107 11.75 26.31 -13.56
N ASP A 108 10.81 26.58 -14.45
CA ASP A 108 9.57 25.85 -14.57
C ASP A 108 9.27 25.48 -16.03
N GLY A 109 8.38 24.51 -16.23
CA GLY A 109 7.96 24.11 -17.57
C GLY A 109 6.86 23.05 -17.57
N PRO A 110 6.29 22.76 -18.74
CA PRO A 110 5.26 21.76 -18.89
C PRO A 110 5.81 20.34 -18.74
N LEU A 111 4.91 19.42 -18.38
CA LEU A 111 5.14 17.99 -18.33
C LEU A 111 4.07 17.25 -19.11
N HIS A 112 4.45 16.15 -19.73
CA HIS A 112 3.57 15.19 -20.40
C HIS A 112 3.54 13.90 -19.60
N LEU A 113 2.36 13.35 -19.35
CA LEU A 113 2.20 12.05 -18.70
C LEU A 113 2.58 10.95 -19.69
N LEU A 114 3.44 10.02 -19.28
CA LEU A 114 3.88 8.88 -20.09
C LEU A 114 3.22 7.57 -19.66
N ALA A 115 3.21 7.31 -18.35
CA ALA A 115 2.72 6.05 -17.79
C ALA A 115 2.20 6.23 -16.37
N VAL A 116 1.36 5.30 -15.95
CA VAL A 116 0.91 5.15 -14.57
C VAL A 116 0.95 3.69 -14.14
N ASP A 117 1.23 3.49 -12.87
CA ASP A 117 0.96 2.26 -12.13
C ASP A 117 0.08 2.64 -10.94
N ALA A 118 -1.22 2.48 -11.12
CA ALA A 118 -2.19 2.88 -10.10
C ALA A 118 -2.17 1.97 -8.88
N VAL A 119 -1.70 0.71 -9.03
CA VAL A 119 -1.60 -0.26 -7.93
C VAL A 119 -0.49 0.13 -6.96
N HIS A 120 0.68 0.51 -7.50
CA HIS A 120 1.83 0.92 -6.69
C HIS A 120 1.91 2.44 -6.47
N ASP A 121 0.89 3.19 -6.95
CA ASP A 121 0.83 4.66 -6.82
C ASP A 121 2.04 5.36 -7.47
N LEU A 122 2.40 4.99 -8.71
CA LEU A 122 3.53 5.54 -9.45
C LEU A 122 3.08 6.17 -10.78
N ALA A 123 3.80 7.20 -11.20
CA ALA A 123 3.64 7.81 -12.52
C ALA A 123 5.00 8.23 -13.10
N LEU A 124 5.09 8.20 -14.42
CA LEU A 124 6.22 8.70 -15.19
C LEU A 124 5.76 9.87 -16.05
N VAL A 125 6.43 11.01 -15.92
CA VAL A 125 6.16 12.22 -16.69
C VAL A 125 7.41 12.67 -17.42
N GLU A 126 7.27 13.41 -18.54
CA GLU A 126 8.37 13.85 -19.36
C GLU A 126 8.31 15.35 -19.65
N ALA A 127 9.44 16.02 -19.51
CA ALA A 127 9.66 17.40 -19.92
C ALA A 127 10.07 17.46 -21.41
N PRO A 128 9.76 18.55 -22.14
CA PRO A 128 10.16 18.71 -23.54
C PRO A 128 11.68 18.84 -23.77
N ARG A 129 12.43 19.08 -22.68
CA ARG A 129 13.89 19.28 -22.70
C ARG A 129 14.54 18.50 -21.56
N PRO A 130 15.83 18.11 -21.71
CA PRO A 130 16.61 17.56 -20.61
C PRO A 130 16.62 18.48 -19.39
N LEU A 131 16.44 17.89 -18.22
CA LEU A 131 16.39 18.58 -16.92
C LEU A 131 17.71 18.43 -16.15
N GLY A 132 18.39 17.29 -16.30
CA GLY A 132 19.65 16.97 -15.61
C GLY A 132 20.01 15.50 -15.72
N ALA A 133 20.92 15.03 -14.89
CA ALA A 133 21.32 13.62 -14.84
C ALA A 133 20.30 12.78 -14.06
N PRO A 134 19.94 11.58 -14.56
CA PRO A 134 19.09 10.64 -13.80
C PRO A 134 19.77 10.18 -12.51
N LEU A 135 18.96 10.01 -11.46
CA LEU A 135 19.43 9.48 -10.19
C LEU A 135 19.63 7.96 -10.27
N PRO A 136 20.71 7.43 -9.67
CA PRO A 136 20.93 5.99 -9.59
C PRO A 136 19.90 5.34 -8.66
N VAL A 137 19.37 4.19 -9.07
CA VAL A 137 18.40 3.40 -8.32
C VAL A 137 19.08 2.18 -7.69
N ALA A 138 18.63 1.78 -6.50
CA ALA A 138 19.09 0.60 -5.79
C ALA A 138 17.96 -0.09 -5.03
N GLU A 139 18.18 -1.34 -4.63
CA GLU A 139 17.29 -2.03 -3.69
C GLU A 139 17.37 -1.40 -2.29
N PRO A 140 16.27 -1.41 -1.54
CA PRO A 140 16.26 -0.91 -0.17
C PRO A 140 17.28 -1.64 0.72
N PRO A 141 18.05 -0.92 1.55
CA PRO A 141 19.00 -1.52 2.48
C PRO A 141 18.26 -2.30 3.58
N ALA A 142 19.01 -3.00 4.44
CA ALA A 142 18.46 -3.77 5.54
C ALA A 142 17.64 -2.90 6.52
N LYS A 143 16.69 -3.54 7.22
CA LYS A 143 15.92 -2.90 8.28
C LYS A 143 16.85 -2.28 9.34
N GLY A 144 16.54 -1.03 9.74
CA GLY A 144 17.36 -0.22 10.66
C GLY A 144 18.37 0.69 9.96
N ALA A 145 18.65 0.50 8.66
CA ALA A 145 19.55 1.38 7.92
C ALA A 145 18.99 2.79 7.78
N SER A 146 19.88 3.78 7.69
CA SER A 146 19.51 5.19 7.47
C SER A 146 18.90 5.40 6.09
N LEU A 147 17.86 6.21 6.03
CA LEU A 147 17.19 6.64 4.81
C LEU A 147 16.96 8.15 4.84
N PHE A 148 16.97 8.78 3.67
CA PHE A 148 16.86 10.23 3.50
C PHE A 148 15.81 10.55 2.43
N ALA A 149 14.65 11.04 2.85
CA ALA A 149 13.56 11.39 1.95
C ALA A 149 13.64 12.86 1.55
N MET A 150 13.62 13.18 0.26
CA MET A 150 13.60 14.54 -0.26
C MET A 150 12.26 14.88 -0.91
N GLY A 151 11.84 16.14 -0.82
CA GLY A 151 10.61 16.62 -1.43
C GLY A 151 10.26 18.04 -1.04
N ASN A 152 9.10 18.53 -1.51
CA ASN A 152 8.64 19.90 -1.35
C ASN A 152 7.42 19.98 -0.41
N PRO A 153 7.60 19.90 0.92
CA PRO A 153 6.49 19.89 1.86
C PRO A 153 5.73 21.22 1.84
N LEU A 154 4.40 21.13 1.80
CA LEU A 154 3.49 22.29 1.98
C LEU A 154 3.81 23.50 1.10
N ASP A 155 4.46 23.30 -0.05
CA ASP A 155 4.92 24.38 -0.96
C ASP A 155 5.98 25.33 -0.33
N LEU A 156 6.73 24.85 0.67
CA LEU A 156 7.74 25.63 1.40
C LEU A 156 9.16 25.53 0.82
N GLY A 157 9.32 24.83 -0.30
CA GLY A 157 10.61 24.57 -0.92
C GLY A 157 11.13 23.15 -0.68
N LEU A 158 12.26 22.82 -1.32
CA LEU A 158 12.86 21.49 -1.23
C LEU A 158 13.48 21.27 0.15
N THR A 159 13.16 20.13 0.75
CA THR A 159 13.69 19.72 2.07
C THR A 159 14.13 18.28 2.08
N ILE A 160 14.86 17.89 3.13
CA ILE A 160 15.26 16.51 3.41
C ILE A 160 14.78 16.09 4.80
N ALA A 161 14.21 14.89 4.91
CA ALA A 161 13.84 14.25 6.16
C ALA A 161 14.69 13.00 6.36
N ALA A 162 15.38 12.91 7.49
CA ALA A 162 16.15 11.72 7.86
C ALA A 162 15.29 10.76 8.67
N GLY A 163 15.52 9.48 8.49
CA GLY A 163 14.84 8.40 9.21
C GLY A 163 15.55 7.07 8.98
N THR A 164 14.87 5.98 9.31
CA THR A 164 15.37 4.62 9.13
C THR A 164 14.39 3.75 8.36
N ASN A 165 14.91 2.71 7.72
CA ASN A 165 14.11 1.64 7.15
C ASN A 165 13.46 0.83 8.29
N GLY A 166 12.15 0.95 8.48
CA GLY A 166 11.37 0.17 9.45
C GLY A 166 11.04 -1.25 9.00
N GLY A 167 11.42 -1.60 7.77
CA GLY A 167 11.13 -2.89 7.13
C GLY A 167 9.92 -2.87 6.21
N VAL A 168 9.80 -3.92 5.41
CA VAL A 168 8.67 -4.12 4.52
C VAL A 168 7.42 -4.46 5.33
N LEU A 169 6.30 -3.82 5.02
CA LEU A 169 5.03 -4.15 5.66
C LEU A 169 4.53 -5.50 5.16
N SER A 170 4.39 -6.44 6.08
CA SER A 170 3.79 -7.76 5.80
C SER A 170 2.26 -7.74 5.75
N GLN A 171 1.66 -6.57 5.90
CA GLN A 171 0.21 -6.37 6.06
C GLN A 171 -0.45 -5.73 4.85
N THR A 172 0.33 -5.39 3.85
CA THR A 172 -0.12 -4.92 2.54
C THR A 172 0.40 -5.88 1.49
N ASP A 173 -0.38 -6.14 0.46
CA ASP A 173 0.08 -6.98 -0.67
C ASP A 173 1.12 -6.23 -1.50
N GLU A 174 1.08 -4.90 -1.47
CA GLU A 174 2.14 -4.07 -2.05
C GLU A 174 3.28 -3.93 -1.02
N SER A 175 4.48 -4.30 -1.43
CA SER A 175 5.69 -4.24 -0.58
C SER A 175 6.07 -2.79 -0.24
N ARG A 176 5.28 -2.11 0.59
CA ARG A 176 5.62 -0.77 1.10
C ARG A 176 6.64 -0.88 2.22
N ILE A 177 7.55 0.07 2.30
CA ILE A 177 8.56 0.18 3.35
C ILE A 177 8.09 1.21 4.37
N LEU A 178 8.12 0.84 5.65
CA LEU A 178 7.89 1.77 6.73
C LEU A 178 9.11 2.68 6.89
N PHE A 179 8.89 3.98 6.86
CA PHE A 179 9.91 5.00 7.09
C PHE A 179 9.66 5.70 8.43
N SER A 180 10.67 5.75 9.28
CA SER A 180 10.54 6.35 10.62
C SER A 180 10.62 7.88 10.63
N GLY A 181 11.00 8.49 9.50
CA GLY A 181 10.99 9.95 9.35
C GLY A 181 9.60 10.47 8.95
N SER A 182 9.34 11.74 9.20
CA SER A 182 8.06 12.37 8.85
C SER A 182 8.03 12.82 7.40
N LEU A 183 7.01 12.36 6.65
CA LEU A 183 6.68 12.85 5.32
C LEU A 183 5.44 13.75 5.40
N ASN A 184 5.54 14.95 4.86
CA ASN A 184 4.44 15.90 4.81
C ASN A 184 3.79 15.99 3.42
N PRO A 185 2.53 16.42 3.30
CA PRO A 185 1.88 16.68 2.02
C PRO A 185 2.76 17.55 1.12
N GLY A 186 2.93 17.13 -0.15
CA GLY A 186 3.84 17.73 -1.10
C GLY A 186 5.19 17.02 -1.24
N MET A 187 5.61 16.16 -0.28
CA MET A 187 6.78 15.30 -0.41
C MET A 187 6.48 14.03 -1.22
N SER A 188 5.21 13.68 -1.41
CA SER A 188 4.77 12.55 -2.23
C SER A 188 5.37 12.62 -3.63
N GLY A 189 5.88 11.50 -4.13
CA GLY A 189 6.55 11.37 -5.44
C GLY A 189 8.04 11.73 -5.43
N GLY A 190 8.54 12.34 -4.35
CA GLY A 190 9.96 12.59 -4.17
C GLY A 190 10.76 11.31 -3.88
N PRO A 191 12.09 11.33 -4.08
CA PRO A 191 12.95 10.19 -3.85
C PRO A 191 13.26 9.98 -2.37
N THR A 192 13.41 8.72 -1.97
CA THR A 192 14.10 8.32 -0.74
C THR A 192 15.43 7.69 -1.10
N PHE A 193 16.50 8.16 -0.47
CA PHE A 193 17.87 7.73 -0.69
C PHE A 193 18.37 6.82 0.43
N ASP A 194 19.32 5.93 0.06
CA ASP A 194 20.20 5.29 1.02
C ASP A 194 21.39 6.19 1.42
N ASP A 195 22.27 5.68 2.27
CA ASP A 195 23.50 6.36 2.72
C ASP A 195 24.61 6.46 1.64
N GLN A 196 24.36 5.91 0.43
CA GLN A 196 25.21 6.06 -0.74
C GLN A 196 24.66 7.13 -1.70
N GLY A 197 23.50 7.74 -1.40
CA GLY A 197 22.81 8.69 -2.26
C GLY A 197 22.14 8.05 -3.48
N ARG A 198 21.76 6.77 -3.40
CA ARG A 198 20.99 6.06 -4.43
C ARG A 198 19.52 6.04 -4.06
N VAL A 199 18.64 6.17 -5.02
CA VAL A 199 17.20 6.12 -4.81
C VAL A 199 16.77 4.68 -4.53
N VAL A 200 16.22 4.44 -3.35
CA VAL A 200 15.69 3.12 -2.95
C VAL A 200 14.17 3.05 -2.97
N GLY A 201 13.50 4.21 -3.07
CA GLY A 201 12.06 4.27 -3.16
C GLY A 201 11.49 5.67 -3.34
N ILE A 202 10.19 5.74 -3.45
CA ILE A 202 9.39 6.92 -3.71
C ILE A 202 8.52 7.22 -2.48
N ASN A 203 8.56 8.45 -2.00
CA ASN A 203 7.82 8.92 -0.83
C ASN A 203 6.31 8.84 -1.06
N VAL A 204 5.57 8.28 -0.12
CA VAL A 204 4.12 8.36 -0.05
C VAL A 204 3.76 9.01 1.29
N SER A 205 3.33 10.27 1.23
CA SER A 205 2.87 11.00 2.41
C SER A 205 1.42 10.64 2.71
N THR A 206 1.15 10.07 3.88
CA THR A 206 -0.20 9.79 4.35
C THR A 206 -0.61 10.80 5.42
N ALA A 207 -1.84 11.28 5.35
CA ALA A 207 -2.37 12.26 6.31
C ALA A 207 -2.77 11.64 7.66
N ARG A 208 -2.43 10.36 7.94
CA ARG A 208 -2.89 9.65 9.14
C ARG A 208 -1.71 9.18 10.00
N ASN A 209 -1.75 9.52 11.28
CA ASN A 209 -0.98 8.92 12.38
C ASN A 209 0.55 9.01 12.27
N ASP A 210 1.12 10.02 11.64
CA ASP A 210 2.58 10.24 11.52
C ASP A 210 3.35 9.01 10.99
N ILE A 211 2.69 8.12 10.26
CA ILE A 211 3.28 6.95 9.63
C ILE A 211 3.60 7.29 8.18
N SER A 212 4.86 7.16 7.82
CA SER A 212 5.38 7.44 6.48
C SER A 212 5.70 6.14 5.74
N PHE A 213 5.37 6.10 4.46
CA PHE A 213 5.62 4.94 3.60
C PHE A 213 6.46 5.31 2.40
N ILE A 214 7.19 4.32 1.91
CA ILE A 214 8.00 4.41 0.71
C ILE A 214 7.61 3.25 -0.21
N VAL A 215 7.35 3.56 -1.47
CA VAL A 215 7.19 2.55 -2.53
C VAL A 215 8.58 2.20 -3.05
N PRO A 216 9.00 0.92 -3.05
CA PRO A 216 10.30 0.52 -3.57
C PRO A 216 10.53 0.95 -5.02
N ALA A 217 11.71 1.49 -5.32
CA ALA A 217 12.03 2.04 -6.63
C ALA A 217 12.00 1.02 -7.78
N ARG A 218 12.16 -0.28 -7.51
CA ARG A 218 12.04 -1.35 -8.51
C ARG A 218 10.69 -1.36 -9.25
N TYR A 219 9.62 -0.87 -8.63
CA TYR A 219 8.31 -0.76 -9.28
C TYR A 219 8.23 0.31 -10.39
N LEU A 220 9.28 1.15 -10.54
CA LEU A 220 9.40 2.07 -11.68
C LEU A 220 9.87 1.36 -12.97
N GLU A 221 10.55 0.22 -12.85
CA GLU A 221 11.15 -0.47 -14.02
C GLU A 221 10.12 -0.81 -15.10
N PRO A 222 8.93 -1.35 -14.81
CA PRO A 222 7.91 -1.63 -15.84
C PRO A 222 7.43 -0.39 -16.60
N LEU A 223 7.57 0.82 -16.02
CA LEU A 223 7.14 2.07 -16.64
C LEU A 223 8.15 2.62 -17.68
N THR A 224 9.39 2.12 -17.69
CA THR A 224 10.49 2.66 -18.54
C THR A 224 10.23 2.51 -20.02
N SER A 225 9.50 1.47 -20.43
CA SER A 225 9.14 1.21 -21.84
C SER A 225 7.99 2.08 -22.36
N ALA A 226 7.39 2.93 -21.50
CA ALA A 226 6.24 3.73 -21.86
C ALA A 226 6.53 4.79 -22.91
N GLN A 227 5.56 4.99 -23.80
CA GLN A 227 5.57 6.02 -24.83
C GLN A 227 4.44 7.02 -24.58
N GLN A 228 4.63 8.25 -25.07
CA GLN A 228 3.60 9.28 -24.97
C GLN A 228 2.31 8.83 -25.67
N ARG A 229 1.18 9.05 -25.03
CA ARG A 229 -0.16 8.74 -25.54
C ARG A 229 -1.19 9.76 -25.04
N PRO A 230 -2.39 9.80 -25.62
CA PRO A 230 -3.44 10.72 -25.21
C PRO A 230 -3.87 10.49 -23.75
N PRO A 231 -4.05 11.56 -22.94
CA PRO A 231 -4.39 11.48 -21.53
C PRO A 231 -5.67 10.67 -21.22
N GLU A 232 -6.67 10.72 -22.08
CA GLU A 232 -7.95 10.03 -21.94
C GLU A 232 -7.82 8.49 -21.92
N THR A 233 -6.74 7.96 -22.46
CA THR A 233 -6.49 6.51 -22.47
C THR A 233 -6.08 5.95 -21.10
N PHE A 234 -5.67 6.83 -20.16
CA PHE A 234 -5.20 6.39 -18.84
C PHE A 234 -6.34 5.93 -17.92
N LEU A 235 -7.55 6.49 -18.03
CA LEU A 235 -8.68 6.06 -17.20
C LEU A 235 -9.02 4.58 -17.40
N ASP A 236 -9.09 4.14 -18.66
CA ASP A 236 -9.33 2.73 -18.99
C ASP A 236 -8.19 1.82 -18.52
N GLU A 237 -6.96 2.30 -18.61
CA GLU A 237 -5.81 1.55 -18.13
C GLU A 237 -5.80 1.41 -16.62
N ILE A 238 -6.03 2.47 -15.89
CA ILE A 238 -6.12 2.47 -14.43
C ILE A 238 -7.21 1.50 -13.98
N GLY A 239 -8.39 1.57 -14.62
CA GLY A 239 -9.49 0.64 -14.36
C GLY A 239 -9.09 -0.81 -14.57
N ARG A 240 -8.37 -1.12 -15.66
CA ARG A 240 -7.87 -2.48 -15.94
C ARG A 240 -6.80 -2.93 -14.95
N GLN A 241 -5.83 -2.06 -14.60
CA GLN A 241 -4.78 -2.38 -13.62
C GLN A 241 -5.40 -2.74 -12.27
N ILE A 242 -6.26 -1.88 -11.74
CA ILE A 242 -6.93 -2.09 -10.44
C ILE A 242 -7.81 -3.32 -10.49
N ARG A 243 -8.63 -3.50 -11.54
CA ARG A 243 -9.49 -4.66 -11.70
C ARG A 243 -8.69 -5.96 -11.73
N SER A 244 -7.61 -6.02 -12.53
CA SER A 244 -6.74 -7.19 -12.62
C SER A 244 -6.14 -7.55 -11.27
N TYR A 245 -5.62 -6.56 -10.56
CA TYR A 245 -5.08 -6.72 -9.22
C TYR A 245 -6.14 -7.24 -8.24
N GLN A 246 -7.34 -6.61 -8.20
CA GLN A 246 -8.42 -7.02 -7.31
C GLN A 246 -8.92 -8.43 -7.58
N VAL A 247 -9.06 -8.83 -8.84
CA VAL A 247 -9.43 -10.19 -9.21
C VAL A 247 -8.39 -11.18 -8.70
N GLY A 248 -7.11 -10.93 -8.96
CA GLY A 248 -6.02 -11.78 -8.50
C GLY A 248 -5.97 -11.91 -6.97
N TYR A 249 -6.13 -10.78 -6.26
CA TYR A 249 -6.16 -10.74 -4.81
C TYR A 249 -7.35 -11.52 -4.23
N LEU A 250 -8.57 -11.27 -4.71
CA LEU A 250 -9.78 -11.96 -4.23
C LEU A 250 -9.75 -13.46 -4.57
N ASP A 251 -9.19 -13.85 -5.70
CA ASP A 251 -9.01 -15.26 -6.06
C ASP A 251 -7.98 -15.94 -5.15
N ALA A 252 -6.86 -15.28 -4.84
CA ALA A 252 -5.88 -15.78 -3.87
C ALA A 252 -6.50 -15.92 -2.47
N VAL A 253 -7.21 -14.91 -1.99
CA VAL A 253 -7.99 -14.99 -0.73
C VAL A 253 -8.98 -16.14 -0.79
N SER A 254 -9.72 -16.28 -1.90
CA SER A 254 -10.75 -17.32 -2.05
C SER A 254 -10.19 -18.74 -2.14
N THR A 255 -8.92 -18.94 -2.41
CA THR A 255 -8.27 -20.27 -2.47
C THR A 255 -7.43 -20.59 -1.23
N ALA A 256 -7.07 -19.61 -0.41
CA ALA A 256 -6.30 -19.79 0.82
C ALA A 256 -7.06 -20.62 1.87
N GLN A 257 -6.34 -21.20 2.82
CA GLN A 257 -6.96 -21.79 4.01
C GLN A 257 -7.32 -20.69 5.01
N TRP A 258 -8.56 -20.66 5.44
CA TRP A 258 -9.04 -19.68 6.41
C TRP A 258 -9.02 -20.25 7.82
N PRO A 259 -8.31 -19.63 8.78
CA PRO A 259 -8.40 -20.04 10.16
C PRO A 259 -9.82 -19.75 10.68
N PRO A 260 -10.47 -20.70 11.33
CA PRO A 260 -11.79 -20.45 11.90
C PRO A 260 -11.70 -19.62 13.18
N THR A 261 -12.74 -18.86 13.45
CA THR A 261 -13.00 -18.23 14.74
C THR A 261 -14.43 -18.50 15.18
N SER A 262 -14.74 -18.35 16.46
CA SER A 262 -16.10 -18.54 16.99
C SER A 262 -16.68 -17.20 17.40
N VAL A 263 -17.91 -16.94 16.94
CA VAL A 263 -18.72 -15.81 17.39
C VAL A 263 -19.97 -16.41 18.05
N ARG A 264 -19.91 -16.63 19.33
CA ARG A 264 -20.93 -17.33 20.12
C ARG A 264 -21.22 -18.72 19.56
N GLN A 265 -22.44 -18.96 19.08
CA GLN A 265 -22.87 -20.25 18.52
C GLN A 265 -22.53 -20.46 17.05
N LEU A 266 -21.78 -19.54 16.44
CA LEU A 266 -21.37 -19.69 15.05
C LEU A 266 -19.85 -19.77 14.94
N ARG A 267 -19.35 -20.77 14.22
CA ARG A 267 -17.97 -20.86 13.75
C ARG A 267 -17.91 -20.23 12.38
N VAL A 268 -17.05 -19.21 12.20
CA VAL A 268 -16.92 -18.39 11.00
C VAL A 268 -15.44 -18.27 10.59
N PRO A 269 -15.11 -17.84 9.39
CA PRO A 269 -13.75 -17.48 9.02
C PRO A 269 -13.18 -16.37 9.91
N GLY A 270 -11.96 -16.53 10.40
CA GLY A 270 -11.19 -15.45 11.04
C GLY A 270 -10.53 -14.55 10.00
N ALA A 271 -9.22 -14.29 10.12
CA ALA A 271 -8.46 -13.52 9.13
C ALA A 271 -8.29 -14.35 7.86
N VAL A 272 -8.96 -13.96 6.77
CA VAL A 272 -9.00 -14.73 5.50
C VAL A 272 -7.77 -14.50 4.60
N SER A 273 -6.87 -13.61 5.01
CA SER A 273 -5.57 -13.33 4.37
C SER A 273 -4.56 -12.89 5.43
N PRO A 274 -3.26 -13.09 5.23
CA PRO A 274 -2.21 -12.55 6.10
C PRO A 274 -2.24 -11.02 6.23
N THR A 275 -2.79 -10.33 5.25
CA THR A 275 -2.93 -8.86 5.22
C THR A 275 -4.19 -8.37 5.93
N ILE A 276 -5.10 -9.27 6.31
CA ILE A 276 -6.34 -8.94 7.04
C ILE A 276 -6.13 -9.15 8.54
N ARG A 277 -6.57 -8.18 9.31
CA ARG A 277 -6.55 -8.23 10.78
C ARG A 277 -7.94 -8.13 11.35
N CYS A 278 -8.16 -8.92 12.39
CA CYS A 278 -9.44 -8.95 13.12
C CYS A 278 -9.25 -8.43 14.54
N TRP A 279 -10.21 -7.65 14.99
CA TRP A 279 -10.29 -7.12 16.34
C TRP A 279 -11.66 -7.34 16.94
N ASP A 280 -11.70 -7.40 18.25
CA ASP A 280 -12.95 -7.25 19.01
C ASP A 280 -13.48 -5.83 18.81
N ALA A 281 -14.71 -5.73 18.31
CA ALA A 281 -15.45 -4.50 18.09
C ALA A 281 -16.72 -4.43 18.97
N SER A 282 -16.78 -5.28 19.98
CA SER A 282 -17.89 -5.30 20.92
C SER A 282 -17.99 -3.97 21.68
N PRO A 283 -19.17 -3.37 21.83
CA PRO A 283 -19.35 -2.20 22.69
C PRO A 283 -19.08 -2.59 24.16
N LYS A 284 -18.70 -1.61 24.97
CA LYS A 284 -18.66 -1.82 26.43
C LYS A 284 -20.06 -2.13 26.89
N THR A 285 -20.21 -3.19 27.67
CA THR A 285 -21.50 -3.56 28.28
C THR A 285 -21.82 -2.56 29.39
N GLU A 286 -22.97 -1.89 29.30
CA GLU A 286 -23.52 -1.04 30.35
C GLU A 286 -24.47 -1.88 31.22
N GLU A 287 -24.56 -1.60 32.52
CA GLU A 287 -25.32 -2.43 33.49
C GLU A 287 -26.84 -2.49 33.21
N GLU A 288 -27.38 -1.53 32.43
CA GLU A 288 -28.82 -1.42 32.13
C GLU A 288 -29.17 -1.82 30.68
N GLN A 289 -28.28 -2.54 29.97
CA GLN A 289 -28.57 -2.93 28.58
C GLN A 289 -29.51 -4.14 28.50
N LEU A 290 -30.63 -3.97 27.78
CA LEU A 290 -31.62 -5.02 27.52
C LEU A 290 -31.13 -6.12 26.56
N TYR A 291 -29.94 -5.98 25.98
CA TYR A 291 -29.35 -6.94 25.07
C TYR A 291 -27.82 -6.88 25.12
N ARG A 292 -27.19 -7.96 24.74
CA ARG A 292 -25.74 -8.05 24.59
C ARG A 292 -25.36 -8.09 23.10
N ARG A 293 -24.30 -7.39 22.73
CA ARG A 293 -23.75 -7.40 21.39
C ARG A 293 -22.28 -7.82 21.42
N PHE A 294 -21.93 -8.78 20.58
CA PHE A 294 -20.54 -9.22 20.37
C PHE A 294 -20.19 -9.00 18.91
N SER A 295 -19.09 -8.31 18.64
CA SER A 295 -18.68 -7.98 17.29
C SER A 295 -17.22 -8.30 17.08
N VAL A 296 -16.89 -8.89 15.92
CA VAL A 296 -15.54 -9.06 15.43
C VAL A 296 -15.45 -8.33 14.10
N SER A 297 -14.57 -7.34 13.99
CA SER A 297 -14.34 -6.58 12.76
C SER A 297 -12.98 -6.91 12.19
N CYS A 298 -12.96 -7.23 10.90
CA CYS A 298 -11.76 -7.62 10.16
C CYS A 298 -11.59 -6.72 8.94
N LYS A 299 -10.36 -6.25 8.68
CA LYS A 299 -10.04 -5.41 7.52
C LYS A 299 -8.61 -5.60 7.06
N ASN A 300 -8.36 -5.32 5.78
CA ASN A 300 -7.02 -5.07 5.27
C ASN A 300 -6.66 -3.58 5.40
N GLU A 301 -5.38 -3.28 5.33
CA GLU A 301 -4.87 -1.91 5.32
C GLU A 301 -4.42 -1.47 3.91
N ASN A 302 -4.81 -2.19 2.86
CA ASN A 302 -4.51 -1.81 1.48
C ASN A 302 -5.24 -0.53 1.12
N GLU A 303 -4.49 0.41 0.54
CA GLU A 303 -5.01 1.68 0.06
C GLU A 303 -4.49 1.91 -1.35
N ILE A 304 -5.33 1.64 -2.36
CA ILE A 304 -5.04 1.92 -3.77
C ILE A 304 -5.74 3.22 -4.12
N TYR A 305 -5.00 4.20 -4.58
CA TYR A 305 -5.58 5.46 -5.02
C TYR A 305 -6.27 5.28 -6.37
N LEU A 306 -7.55 5.62 -6.43
CA LEU A 306 -8.29 5.78 -7.67
C LEU A 306 -8.20 7.24 -8.15
N THR A 307 -8.23 8.16 -7.19
CA THR A 307 -7.97 9.59 -7.37
C THR A 307 -7.20 10.11 -6.15
N ASP A 308 -6.85 11.39 -6.12
CA ASP A 308 -6.19 12.04 -4.96
C ASP A 308 -7.04 11.99 -3.66
N ARG A 309 -8.31 11.66 -3.74
CA ARG A 309 -9.28 11.65 -2.63
C ARG A 309 -10.02 10.32 -2.47
N LEU A 310 -9.97 9.44 -3.46
CA LEU A 310 -10.76 8.23 -3.53
C LEU A 310 -9.85 7.00 -3.53
N GLU A 311 -9.99 6.18 -2.53
CA GLU A 311 -9.24 4.95 -2.33
C GLU A 311 -10.14 3.74 -2.56
N VAL A 312 -9.58 2.69 -3.16
CA VAL A 312 -10.19 1.38 -3.41
C VAL A 312 -9.30 0.26 -2.87
N GLY A 313 -9.70 -1.00 -3.06
CA GLY A 313 -8.91 -2.16 -2.60
C GLY A 313 -9.16 -2.57 -1.16
N LYS A 314 -10.04 -1.87 -0.44
CA LYS A 314 -10.40 -2.22 0.93
C LYS A 314 -11.36 -3.39 0.97
N ILE A 315 -11.08 -4.32 1.90
CA ILE A 315 -11.96 -5.40 2.31
C ILE A 315 -12.24 -5.20 3.79
N VAL A 316 -13.50 -5.06 4.14
CA VAL A 316 -13.95 -4.94 5.52
C VAL A 316 -15.07 -5.95 5.73
N TYR A 317 -14.97 -6.78 6.75
CA TYR A 317 -16.06 -7.64 7.14
C TYR A 317 -16.23 -7.65 8.65
N GLU A 318 -17.49 -7.82 9.08
CA GLU A 318 -17.87 -7.80 10.48
C GLU A 318 -18.86 -8.92 10.76
N TYR A 319 -18.63 -9.61 11.86
CA TYR A 319 -19.56 -10.55 12.46
C TYR A 319 -20.17 -9.93 13.71
N ILE A 320 -21.47 -9.91 13.80
CA ILE A 320 -22.20 -9.33 14.92
C ILE A 320 -23.16 -10.38 15.46
N TRP A 321 -22.99 -10.74 16.71
CA TRP A 321 -23.95 -11.55 17.46
C TRP A 321 -24.71 -10.66 18.44
N ILE A 322 -26.02 -10.84 18.49
CA ILE A 322 -26.93 -10.10 19.37
C ILE A 322 -27.76 -11.10 20.11
N GLU A 323 -27.87 -10.95 21.43
CA GLU A 323 -28.69 -11.81 22.28
C GLU A 323 -29.37 -10.99 23.36
N SER A 324 -30.59 -11.43 23.76
CA SER A 324 -31.36 -10.83 24.84
C SER A 324 -32.20 -11.89 25.55
N ASP A 325 -32.12 -11.87 26.86
CA ASP A 325 -32.96 -12.70 27.73
C ASP A 325 -34.19 -11.92 28.28
N GLU A 326 -34.24 -10.59 28.01
CA GLU A 326 -35.24 -9.68 28.59
C GLU A 326 -36.23 -9.14 27.55
N LEU A 327 -35.89 -9.17 26.26
CA LEU A 327 -36.76 -8.62 25.23
C LEU A 327 -37.77 -9.65 24.71
N GLU A 328 -39.03 -9.25 24.69
CA GLU A 328 -40.07 -10.00 23.96
C GLU A 328 -39.72 -10.11 22.45
N PRO A 329 -40.08 -11.21 21.76
CA PRO A 329 -39.67 -11.47 20.36
C PRO A 329 -39.89 -10.31 19.41
N LEU A 330 -41.04 -9.63 19.45
CA LEU A 330 -41.32 -8.49 18.57
C LEU A 330 -40.40 -7.28 18.83
N ARG A 331 -40.03 -7.06 20.10
CA ARG A 331 -39.10 -5.99 20.46
C ARG A 331 -37.67 -6.36 20.03
N PHE A 332 -37.29 -7.62 20.21
CA PHE A 332 -36.02 -8.15 19.74
C PHE A 332 -35.90 -8.00 18.23
N TYR A 333 -36.88 -8.40 17.43
CA TYR A 333 -36.86 -8.24 15.98
C TYR A 333 -36.74 -6.78 15.52
N ARG A 334 -37.38 -5.83 16.18
CA ARG A 334 -37.25 -4.41 15.89
C ARG A 334 -35.84 -3.89 16.16
N LEU A 335 -35.24 -4.28 17.29
CA LEU A 335 -33.86 -3.99 17.62
C LEU A 335 -32.90 -4.58 16.58
N TYR A 336 -33.04 -5.88 16.29
CA TYR A 336 -32.23 -6.62 15.38
C TYR A 336 -32.28 -6.04 13.96
N GLN A 337 -33.47 -5.68 13.48
CA GLN A 337 -33.66 -4.99 12.21
C GLN A 337 -32.97 -3.63 12.19
N GLY A 338 -33.02 -2.88 13.28
CA GLY A 338 -32.36 -1.58 13.41
C GLY A 338 -30.82 -1.68 13.39
N LEU A 339 -30.27 -2.79 13.90
CA LEU A 339 -28.84 -3.07 13.92
C LEU A 339 -28.31 -3.65 12.59
N ASN A 340 -29.20 -4.18 11.74
CA ASN A 340 -28.86 -4.71 10.43
C ASN A 340 -28.71 -3.57 9.39
N ASN A 341 -27.80 -2.64 9.68
CA ASN A 341 -27.45 -1.52 8.79
C ASN A 341 -25.97 -1.58 8.44
N SER A 342 -25.64 -1.63 7.14
CA SER A 342 -24.28 -1.50 6.70
C SER A 342 -23.70 -0.13 7.09
N GLN A 343 -22.51 -0.13 7.66
CA GLN A 343 -21.75 1.07 8.03
C GLN A 343 -20.82 1.54 6.87
N PHE A 344 -21.13 1.15 5.64
CA PHE A 344 -20.30 1.49 4.48
C PHE A 344 -19.98 2.98 4.42
N LYS A 345 -18.68 3.30 4.44
CA LYS A 345 -18.17 4.66 4.40
C LYS A 345 -17.25 4.81 3.20
N SER A 346 -17.68 5.55 2.18
CA SER A 346 -16.87 5.90 1.03
C SER A 346 -16.86 7.41 0.84
N ARG A 347 -15.75 7.94 0.33
CA ARG A 347 -15.63 9.33 -0.09
C ARG A 347 -16.13 9.56 -1.52
N ALA A 348 -16.57 8.51 -2.22
CA ALA A 348 -17.10 8.59 -3.58
C ALA A 348 -18.35 9.45 -3.61
N SER A 349 -18.38 10.43 -4.50
CA SER A 349 -19.51 11.31 -4.79
C SER A 349 -20.42 10.71 -5.87
N LYS A 350 -21.57 11.33 -6.10
CA LYS A 350 -22.44 10.98 -7.21
C LYS A 350 -21.82 11.17 -8.61
N GLU A 351 -20.69 11.89 -8.69
CA GLU A 351 -19.94 12.07 -9.93
C GLU A 351 -19.00 10.88 -10.19
N ASP A 352 -18.52 10.23 -9.12
CA ASP A 352 -17.59 9.11 -9.19
C ASP A 352 -18.31 7.77 -9.44
N VAL A 353 -19.51 7.58 -8.84
CA VAL A 353 -20.21 6.29 -8.81
C VAL A 353 -21.69 6.40 -9.16
N GLU A 354 -22.28 5.28 -9.59
CA GLU A 354 -23.72 5.12 -9.75
C GLU A 354 -24.43 4.94 -8.40
N ARG A 355 -25.75 4.82 -8.42
CA ARG A 355 -26.52 4.43 -7.23
C ARG A 355 -26.36 2.94 -6.94
N PHE A 356 -26.48 2.56 -5.68
CA PHE A 356 -26.55 1.16 -5.32
C PHE A 356 -27.80 0.48 -5.91
N ALA A 357 -27.56 -0.65 -6.59
CA ALA A 357 -28.63 -1.59 -6.98
C ALA A 357 -28.50 -2.81 -6.08
N CYS A 358 -29.58 -3.22 -5.41
CA CYS A 358 -29.58 -4.26 -4.40
C CYS A 358 -30.52 -5.41 -4.78
N ILE A 359 -30.10 -6.65 -4.43
CA ILE A 359 -30.91 -7.86 -4.55
C ILE A 359 -30.96 -8.51 -3.17
N THR A 360 -32.17 -8.84 -2.72
CA THR A 360 -32.39 -9.56 -1.45
C THR A 360 -32.90 -10.96 -1.75
N ARG A 361 -32.38 -11.96 -1.00
CA ARG A 361 -32.78 -13.38 -1.09
C ARG A 361 -32.76 -14.03 0.28
N PHE A 362 -33.52 -15.10 0.44
CA PHE A 362 -33.40 -16.01 1.56
C PHE A 362 -32.56 -17.22 1.09
N VAL A 363 -31.61 -17.61 1.91
CA VAL A 363 -30.73 -18.76 1.65
C VAL A 363 -30.62 -19.61 2.92
N GLU A 364 -30.32 -20.88 2.77
CA GLU A 364 -30.00 -21.76 3.88
C GLU A 364 -28.49 -21.93 3.97
N VAL A 365 -27.94 -21.74 5.17
CA VAL A 365 -26.51 -21.89 5.45
C VAL A 365 -26.37 -22.77 6.68
N ASP A 366 -25.79 -23.96 6.51
CA ASP A 366 -25.62 -24.98 7.56
C ASP A 366 -26.94 -25.28 8.33
N GLY A 367 -28.04 -25.45 7.58
CA GLY A 367 -29.38 -25.72 8.12
C GLY A 367 -30.08 -24.53 8.75
N GLN A 368 -29.50 -23.33 8.70
CA GLN A 368 -30.09 -22.13 9.27
C GLN A 368 -30.53 -21.15 8.17
N PRO A 369 -31.72 -20.52 8.31
CA PRO A 369 -32.21 -19.56 7.35
C PRO A 369 -31.55 -18.19 7.52
N PHE A 370 -31.05 -17.63 6.41
CA PHE A 370 -30.47 -16.28 6.36
C PHE A 370 -31.20 -15.43 5.34
N LYS A 371 -31.49 -14.20 5.70
CA LYS A 371 -31.83 -13.13 4.75
C LYS A 371 -30.57 -12.46 4.27
N THR A 372 -30.27 -12.57 2.98
CA THR A 372 -29.09 -11.95 2.38
C THR A 372 -29.48 -10.76 1.50
N THR A 373 -28.68 -9.70 1.54
CA THR A 373 -28.81 -8.55 0.63
C THR A 373 -27.45 -8.25 0.04
N MET A 374 -27.35 -8.22 -1.27
CA MET A 374 -26.16 -7.83 -2.01
C MET A 374 -26.45 -6.57 -2.82
N CYS A 375 -25.66 -5.54 -2.60
CA CYS A 375 -25.75 -4.26 -3.29
C CYS A 375 -24.47 -4.00 -4.05
N ALA A 376 -24.58 -3.48 -5.27
CA ALA A 376 -23.44 -3.05 -6.08
C ALA A 376 -23.65 -1.63 -6.59
N ARG A 377 -22.58 -0.84 -6.62
CA ARG A 377 -22.57 0.46 -7.32
C ARG A 377 -21.33 0.60 -8.19
N PRO A 378 -21.49 0.64 -9.52
CA PRO A 378 -20.39 0.79 -10.46
C PRO A 378 -19.73 2.17 -10.37
N TYR A 379 -18.41 2.21 -10.66
CA TYR A 379 -17.67 3.44 -10.90
C TYR A 379 -17.89 3.93 -12.32
N LYS A 380 -18.19 5.23 -12.50
CA LYS A 380 -18.57 5.81 -13.79
C LYS A 380 -17.42 5.89 -14.78
N HIS A 381 -16.23 6.23 -14.29
CA HIS A 381 -15.05 6.46 -15.11
C HIS A 381 -14.12 5.24 -15.18
N TYR A 382 -14.44 4.16 -14.45
CA TYR A 382 -13.58 2.96 -14.34
C TYR A 382 -14.41 1.70 -14.57
N PRO A 383 -14.72 1.36 -15.85
CA PRO A 383 -15.59 0.23 -16.19
C PRO A 383 -15.12 -1.09 -15.58
N GLY A 384 -16.05 -1.84 -15.00
CA GLY A 384 -15.81 -3.12 -14.36
C GLY A 384 -15.41 -3.05 -12.88
N LEU A 385 -15.19 -1.85 -12.32
CA LEU A 385 -15.04 -1.65 -10.88
C LEU A 385 -16.39 -1.28 -10.24
N SER A 386 -16.66 -1.85 -9.07
CA SER A 386 -17.84 -1.57 -8.26
C SER A 386 -17.51 -1.61 -6.78
N ASP A 387 -18.21 -0.80 -5.99
CA ASP A 387 -18.32 -1.07 -4.55
C ASP A 387 -19.39 -2.11 -4.32
N ILE A 388 -19.10 -3.06 -3.45
CA ILE A 388 -20.00 -4.16 -3.10
C ILE A 388 -20.29 -4.12 -1.61
N LEU A 389 -21.57 -4.17 -1.27
CA LEU A 389 -22.06 -4.37 0.08
C LEU A 389 -22.79 -5.69 0.15
N PHE A 390 -22.44 -6.52 1.09
CA PHE A 390 -23.14 -7.77 1.34
C PHE A 390 -23.51 -7.88 2.81
N THR A 391 -24.75 -8.23 3.09
CA THR A 391 -25.24 -8.53 4.43
C THR A 391 -25.94 -9.87 4.43
N ALA A 392 -25.65 -10.69 5.43
CA ALA A 392 -26.41 -11.91 5.74
C ALA A 392 -26.89 -11.84 7.19
N ALA A 393 -28.18 -11.88 7.39
CA ALA A 393 -28.80 -11.83 8.72
C ALA A 393 -29.54 -13.15 9.00
N LEU A 394 -29.21 -13.79 10.13
CA LEU A 394 -29.89 -14.99 10.62
C LEU A 394 -31.36 -14.64 10.91
N VAL A 395 -32.29 -15.50 10.54
CA VAL A 395 -33.74 -15.29 10.77
C VAL A 395 -34.35 -16.48 11.45
N GLY A 396 -35.50 -16.27 12.09
CA GLY A 396 -36.27 -17.35 12.78
C GLY A 396 -35.84 -17.63 14.22
N HIS A 397 -35.10 -16.72 14.87
CA HIS A 397 -34.67 -16.82 16.25
C HIS A 397 -35.24 -15.67 17.09
N ASP A 398 -35.91 -15.96 18.19
CA ASP A 398 -36.70 -14.97 18.95
C ASP A 398 -35.88 -14.14 19.96
N SER A 399 -34.70 -14.61 20.38
CA SER A 399 -33.90 -13.98 21.44
C SER A 399 -32.42 -13.81 21.06
N ASN A 400 -32.00 -14.32 19.92
CA ASN A 400 -30.65 -14.16 19.40
C ASN A 400 -30.63 -13.93 17.88
N GLY A 401 -29.58 -13.34 17.38
CA GLY A 401 -29.40 -13.05 15.96
C GLY A 401 -27.92 -12.90 15.60
N PHE A 402 -27.62 -13.18 14.35
CA PHE A 402 -26.29 -13.03 13.79
C PHE A 402 -26.35 -12.23 12.49
N ILE A 403 -25.46 -11.25 12.35
CA ILE A 403 -25.31 -10.44 11.15
C ILE A 403 -23.87 -10.58 10.67
N PHE A 404 -23.71 -10.90 9.39
CA PHE A 404 -22.45 -10.81 8.66
C PHE A 404 -22.52 -9.68 7.66
N ASN A 405 -21.61 -8.73 7.75
CA ASN A 405 -21.41 -7.65 6.77
C ASN A 405 -20.09 -7.84 6.05
N LEU A 406 -20.07 -7.64 4.73
CA LEU A 406 -18.85 -7.61 3.92
C LEU A 406 -18.93 -6.44 2.96
N ASP A 407 -17.96 -5.52 3.08
CA ASP A 407 -17.80 -4.35 2.24
C ASP A 407 -16.52 -4.48 1.41
N LEU A 408 -16.66 -4.37 0.09
CA LEU A 408 -15.55 -4.41 -0.86
C LEU A 408 -15.54 -3.11 -1.67
N TYR A 409 -14.40 -2.45 -1.72
CA TYR A 409 -14.26 -1.14 -2.35
C TYR A 409 -13.54 -1.24 -3.70
N GLY A 410 -14.22 -0.87 -4.78
CA GLY A 410 -13.65 -0.79 -6.13
C GLY A 410 -13.18 -2.14 -6.66
N THR A 411 -14.03 -3.17 -6.64
CA THR A 411 -13.69 -4.54 -7.04
C THR A 411 -14.50 -5.02 -8.24
N ASP A 412 -14.09 -6.16 -8.81
CA ASP A 412 -14.85 -6.90 -9.82
C ASP A 412 -16.06 -7.61 -9.18
N PHE A 413 -17.24 -7.44 -9.75
CA PHE A 413 -18.48 -8.02 -9.22
C PHE A 413 -18.45 -9.56 -9.18
N ALA A 414 -17.91 -10.20 -10.21
CA ALA A 414 -17.89 -11.67 -10.26
C ALA A 414 -16.91 -12.25 -9.23
N ALA A 415 -15.75 -11.61 -9.01
CA ALA A 415 -14.79 -11.99 -7.97
C ALA A 415 -15.39 -11.79 -6.58
N ALA A 416 -16.08 -10.67 -6.35
CA ALA A 416 -16.80 -10.41 -5.10
C ALA A 416 -17.84 -11.49 -4.79
N ASN A 417 -18.63 -11.87 -5.80
CA ASN A 417 -19.67 -12.89 -5.63
C ASN A 417 -19.08 -14.27 -5.29
N ARG A 418 -17.92 -14.65 -5.87
CA ARG A 418 -17.20 -15.88 -5.50
C ARG A 418 -16.75 -15.85 -4.03
N LEU A 419 -16.21 -14.71 -3.59
CA LEU A 419 -15.77 -14.54 -2.20
C LEU A 419 -16.96 -14.64 -1.22
N VAL A 420 -18.08 -13.96 -1.49
CA VAL A 420 -19.31 -14.05 -0.69
C VAL A 420 -19.80 -15.50 -0.59
N ALA A 421 -19.89 -16.21 -1.72
CA ALA A 421 -20.33 -17.58 -1.72
C ALA A 421 -19.44 -18.50 -0.87
N ARG A 422 -18.12 -18.23 -0.86
CA ARG A 422 -17.19 -18.98 -0.02
C ARG A 422 -17.38 -18.65 1.46
N PHE A 423 -17.52 -17.38 1.83
CA PHE A 423 -17.79 -17.04 3.24
C PHE A 423 -18.98 -17.80 3.80
N LEU A 424 -20.11 -17.80 3.07
CA LEU A 424 -21.31 -18.50 3.52
C LEU A 424 -21.11 -20.03 3.64
N LYS A 425 -20.28 -20.64 2.78
CA LYS A 425 -19.96 -22.07 2.85
C LYS A 425 -19.13 -22.46 4.06
N GLU A 426 -18.42 -21.51 4.67
CA GLU A 426 -17.55 -21.77 5.84
C GLU A 426 -18.27 -21.57 7.18
N PHE A 427 -19.49 -21.03 7.19
CA PHE A 427 -20.26 -20.89 8.41
C PHE A 427 -20.71 -22.25 8.93
N ARG A 428 -20.53 -22.48 10.22
CA ARG A 428 -20.97 -23.70 10.92
C ARG A 428 -21.65 -23.34 12.20
N TRP A 429 -22.87 -23.83 12.35
CA TRP A 429 -23.61 -23.71 13.59
C TRP A 429 -23.03 -24.64 14.66
N GLN A 430 -22.84 -24.13 15.87
CA GLN A 430 -22.38 -24.86 17.03
C GLN A 430 -23.51 -24.79 18.10
N PRO A 431 -24.31 -25.87 18.27
CA PRO A 431 -25.43 -25.86 19.18
C PRO A 431 -25.04 -25.74 20.66
#